data_7730d46ccf85e383d9d3b41083bb6295
#
_entry.id   7730d46ccf85e383d9d3b41083bb6295
#
_cell.length_a   1.000
_cell.length_b   1.000
_cell.length_c   1.000
_cell.angle_alpha   90.00
_cell.angle_beta   90.00
_cell.angle_gamma   90.00
#
_symmetry.space_group_name_H-M   'P 1'
#
loop_
_entity.id
_entity.type
_entity.pdbx_description
1 polymer ?
#
loop_
_entity_poly.entity_id
_entity_poly.type
_entity_poly.pdbx_seq_one_letter_code
_entity_poly.pdbx_strand_id
1 'polypeptide(L)'
;MKKIIHVNKAAITTDIALLAARLGIGILMLTHGIPKMMMLFSGASVQFPPVMGMSAELSLGLAVFAEVLCSVLLIAGFATRLAVIPLIITMLVAAFIIHGADPFGKQEPSLQYLLVYIVLLLAGSGRFSVDYLLQSKMDTIAHSVKDAQDPTLAIYQ
;
A
#
# COMPACT_ATOMS: atom_id res chain seq x y z
N MET A 1 -0.03 -13.45 -11.50
CA MET A 1 0.82 -12.97 -10.39
C MET A 1 1.98 -12.06 -10.83
N LYS A 2 2.70 -12.31 -11.94
CA LYS A 2 3.84 -11.47 -12.38
C LYS A 2 3.53 -9.95 -12.53
N LYS A 3 2.33 -9.55 -12.96
CA LYS A 3 1.98 -8.12 -13.15
C LYS A 3 1.76 -7.33 -11.86
N ILE A 4 1.47 -7.98 -10.73
CA ILE A 4 1.20 -7.31 -9.45
C ILE A 4 2.50 -6.88 -8.76
N ILE A 5 3.60 -7.63 -8.99
CA ILE A 5 4.89 -7.45 -8.33
C ILE A 5 5.94 -6.84 -9.30
N HIS A 6 5.56 -6.49 -10.53
CA HIS A 6 6.52 -6.01 -11.54
C HIS A 6 7.12 -4.66 -11.15
N VAL A 7 8.43 -4.64 -10.87
CA VAL A 7 9.22 -3.43 -10.61
C VAL A 7 9.88 -2.99 -11.92
N ASN A 8 9.55 -1.78 -12.40
CA ASN A 8 10.21 -1.20 -13.56
C ASN A 8 11.67 -0.83 -13.24
N LYS A 9 12.58 -1.01 -14.21
CA LYS A 9 13.99 -0.57 -14.08
C LYS A 9 14.07 0.96 -14.26
N ALA A 10 13.56 1.71 -13.30
CA ALA A 10 13.67 3.17 -13.26
C ALA A 10 15.07 3.62 -12.83
N ALA A 11 15.40 4.90 -13.05
CA ALA A 11 16.62 5.48 -12.54
C ALA A 11 16.64 5.44 -11.00
N ILE A 12 17.81 5.32 -10.38
CA ILE A 12 17.97 5.20 -8.90
C ILE A 12 17.31 6.36 -8.14
N THR A 13 17.28 7.55 -8.72
CA THR A 13 16.59 8.72 -8.17
C THR A 13 15.09 8.52 -8.03
N THR A 14 14.46 7.85 -9.00
CA THR A 14 13.04 7.49 -8.93
C THR A 14 12.79 6.46 -7.84
N ASP A 15 13.67 5.48 -7.68
CA ASP A 15 13.56 4.47 -6.62
C ASP A 15 13.66 5.09 -5.22
N ILE A 16 14.57 6.07 -5.04
CA ILE A 16 14.69 6.84 -3.79
C ILE A 16 13.44 7.70 -3.55
N ALA A 17 12.92 8.37 -4.58
CA ALA A 17 11.69 9.15 -4.46
C ALA A 17 10.48 8.28 -4.06
N LEU A 18 10.34 7.09 -4.66
CA LEU A 18 9.30 6.13 -4.30
C LEU A 18 9.45 5.61 -2.86
N LEU A 19 10.69 5.34 -2.42
CA LEU A 19 10.97 4.96 -1.03
C LEU A 19 10.54 6.08 -0.07
N ALA A 20 10.96 7.33 -0.33
CA ALA A 20 10.61 8.48 0.49
C ALA A 20 9.08 8.71 0.53
N ALA A 21 8.41 8.61 -0.62
CA ALA A 21 6.96 8.74 -0.70
C ALA A 21 6.25 7.66 0.13
N ARG A 22 6.66 6.40 0.03
CA ARG A 22 6.07 5.29 0.80
C ARG A 22 6.27 5.45 2.30
N LEU A 23 7.52 5.75 2.73
CA LEU A 23 7.83 5.95 4.15
C LEU A 23 7.06 7.16 4.69
N GLY A 24 7.12 8.30 4.01
CA GLY A 24 6.46 9.52 4.45
C GLY A 24 4.95 9.35 4.56
N ILE A 25 4.28 8.94 3.48
CA ILE A 25 2.83 8.83 3.49
C ILE A 25 2.33 7.71 4.41
N GLY A 26 3.06 6.59 4.50
CA GLY A 26 2.71 5.48 5.37
C GLY A 26 2.82 5.85 6.85
N ILE A 27 3.91 6.53 7.26
CA ILE A 27 4.10 7.00 8.64
C ILE A 27 3.02 8.03 9.00
N LEU A 28 2.75 8.99 8.12
CA LEU A 28 1.68 9.98 8.33
C LEU A 28 0.31 9.30 8.45
N MET A 29 0.01 8.29 7.65
CA MET A 29 -1.25 7.55 7.76
C MET A 29 -1.37 6.78 9.08
N LEU A 30 -0.27 6.22 9.60
CA LEU A 30 -0.28 5.55 10.91
C LEU A 30 -0.66 6.50 12.05
N THR A 31 -0.37 7.80 11.96
CA THR A 31 -0.81 8.78 12.98
C THR A 31 -2.34 8.91 13.03
N HIS A 32 -3.05 8.59 11.94
CA HIS A 32 -4.50 8.52 11.88
C HIS A 32 -5.05 7.14 12.26
N GLY A 33 -4.38 6.08 11.82
CA GLY A 33 -4.83 4.70 12.03
C GLY A 33 -4.62 4.21 13.46
N ILE A 34 -3.51 4.55 14.12
CA ILE A 34 -3.19 4.07 15.48
C ILE A 34 -4.26 4.51 16.52
N PRO A 35 -4.71 5.77 16.58
CA PRO A 35 -5.80 6.15 17.48
C PRO A 35 -7.10 5.40 17.22
N LYS A 36 -7.44 5.14 15.95
CA LYS A 36 -8.61 4.34 15.56
C LYS A 36 -8.46 2.88 16.01
N MET A 37 -7.27 2.31 15.87
CA MET A 37 -6.97 0.97 16.36
C MET A 37 -7.12 0.89 17.88
N MET A 38 -6.61 1.87 18.62
CA MET A 38 -6.78 1.94 20.07
C MET A 38 -8.26 2.04 20.46
N MET A 39 -9.06 2.83 19.73
CA MET A 39 -10.52 2.90 19.92
C MET A 39 -11.19 1.53 19.70
N LEU A 40 -10.82 0.81 18.63
CA LEU A 40 -11.39 -0.50 18.30
C LEU A 40 -11.15 -1.54 19.41
N PHE A 41 -10.00 -1.50 20.07
CA PHE A 41 -9.61 -2.45 21.12
C PHE A 41 -9.85 -1.95 22.55
N SER A 42 -10.44 -0.76 22.74
CA SER A 42 -10.65 -0.18 24.07
C SER A 42 -11.74 -0.88 24.89
N GLY A 43 -12.60 -1.69 24.26
CA GLY A 43 -13.78 -2.29 24.91
C GLY A 43 -14.91 -1.31 25.23
N ALA A 44 -14.74 -0.02 24.92
CA ALA A 44 -15.78 0.99 25.06
C ALA A 44 -16.71 1.02 23.83
N SER A 45 -17.85 1.71 23.95
CA SER A 45 -18.74 1.93 22.80
C SER A 45 -18.02 2.70 21.69
N VAL A 46 -18.05 2.14 20.48
CA VAL A 46 -17.36 2.71 19.32
C VAL A 46 -18.02 4.02 18.89
N GLN A 47 -17.30 5.13 19.03
CA GLN A 47 -17.73 6.46 18.58
C GLN A 47 -17.12 6.72 17.20
N PHE A 48 -17.64 6.06 16.16
CA PHE A 48 -17.18 6.20 14.79
C PHE A 48 -18.38 6.33 13.83
N PRO A 49 -18.30 7.19 12.80
CA PRO A 49 -19.42 7.35 11.86
C PRO A 49 -19.65 6.06 11.07
N PRO A 50 -20.89 5.55 11.07
CA PRO A 50 -21.25 4.42 10.21
C PRO A 50 -21.21 4.86 8.74
N VAL A 51 -20.63 4.04 7.87
CA VAL A 51 -20.44 4.37 6.46
C VAL A 51 -21.19 3.36 5.61
N MET A 52 -21.85 3.82 4.55
CA MET A 52 -22.50 2.98 3.53
C MET A 52 -23.47 1.91 4.11
N GLY A 53 -24.17 2.24 5.20
CA GLY A 53 -25.12 1.32 5.87
C GLY A 53 -24.48 0.23 6.74
N MET A 54 -23.16 0.26 6.94
CA MET A 54 -22.45 -0.65 7.86
C MET A 54 -22.59 -0.16 9.30
N SER A 55 -22.33 -1.05 10.29
CA SER A 55 -22.23 -0.64 11.69
C SER A 55 -20.98 0.24 11.94
N ALA A 56 -20.98 0.96 13.07
CA ALA A 56 -19.84 1.78 13.48
C ALA A 56 -18.57 0.93 13.69
N GLU A 57 -18.72 -0.26 14.28
CA GLU A 57 -17.63 -1.20 14.53
C GLU A 57 -17.02 -1.73 13.23
N LEU A 58 -17.86 -2.11 12.27
CA LEU A 58 -17.38 -2.60 10.97
C LEU A 58 -16.70 -1.49 10.18
N SER A 59 -17.28 -0.29 10.17
CA SER A 59 -16.68 0.88 9.51
C SER A 59 -15.31 1.24 10.12
N LEU A 60 -15.22 1.22 11.45
CA LEU A 60 -13.96 1.43 12.17
C LEU A 60 -12.95 0.32 11.87
N GLY A 61 -13.36 -0.95 11.88
CA GLY A 61 -12.51 -2.10 11.57
C GLY A 61 -11.90 -2.04 10.19
N LEU A 62 -12.69 -1.69 9.17
CA LEU A 62 -12.20 -1.49 7.79
C LEU A 62 -11.24 -0.31 7.67
N ALA A 63 -11.52 0.80 8.38
CA ALA A 63 -10.61 1.94 8.44
C ALA A 63 -9.26 1.55 9.10
N VAL A 64 -9.28 0.84 10.23
CA VAL A 64 -8.06 0.33 10.90
C VAL A 64 -7.29 -0.62 10.00
N PHE A 65 -7.96 -1.56 9.33
CA PHE A 65 -7.33 -2.46 8.36
C PHE A 65 -6.59 -1.67 7.27
N ALA A 66 -7.23 -0.69 6.66
CA ALA A 66 -6.61 0.12 5.63
C ALA A 66 -5.48 1.00 6.19
N GLU A 67 -5.77 1.80 7.23
CA GLU A 67 -4.86 2.84 7.72
C GLU A 67 -3.69 2.29 8.55
N VAL A 68 -3.81 1.12 9.17
CA VAL A 68 -2.71 0.50 9.94
C VAL A 68 -2.04 -0.60 9.12
N LEU A 69 -2.77 -1.69 8.82
CA LEU A 69 -2.14 -2.85 8.18
C LEU A 69 -1.60 -2.50 6.78
N CYS A 70 -2.43 -1.89 5.92
CA CYS A 70 -1.98 -1.55 4.57
C CYS A 70 -0.88 -0.48 4.57
N SER A 71 -0.84 0.44 5.56
CA SER A 71 0.27 1.39 5.70
C SER A 71 1.58 0.71 6.10
N VAL A 72 1.55 -0.28 7.00
CA VAL A 72 2.74 -1.09 7.34
C VAL A 72 3.25 -1.86 6.12
N LEU A 73 2.36 -2.48 5.34
CA LEU A 73 2.72 -3.15 4.09
C LEU A 73 3.32 -2.17 3.07
N LEU A 74 2.75 -0.97 2.97
CA LEU A 74 3.23 0.09 2.11
C LEU A 74 4.64 0.55 2.52
N ILE A 75 4.89 0.77 3.80
CA ILE A 75 6.20 1.13 4.35
C ILE A 75 7.24 0.06 4.00
N ALA A 76 6.93 -1.21 4.22
CA ALA A 76 7.79 -2.34 3.86
C ALA A 76 7.99 -2.47 2.35
N GLY A 77 7.07 -1.96 1.54
CA GLY A 77 7.04 -2.17 0.09
C GLY A 77 6.67 -3.60 -0.28
N PHE A 78 5.77 -4.20 0.50
CA PHE A 78 5.24 -5.52 0.24
C PHE A 78 3.83 -5.44 -0.34
N ALA A 79 3.64 -6.06 -1.50
CA ALA A 79 2.38 -6.00 -2.25
C ALA A 79 1.85 -4.56 -2.40
N THR A 80 2.74 -3.60 -2.67
CA THR A 80 2.48 -2.16 -2.63
C THR A 80 1.22 -1.77 -3.40
N ARG A 81 1.06 -2.27 -4.63
CA ARG A 81 -0.11 -1.96 -5.48
C ARG A 81 -1.42 -2.48 -4.89
N LEU A 82 -1.39 -3.59 -4.17
CA LEU A 82 -2.56 -4.15 -3.50
C LEU A 82 -2.86 -3.39 -2.21
N ALA A 83 -1.82 -3.05 -1.43
CA ALA A 83 -1.95 -2.33 -0.17
C ALA A 83 -2.53 -0.91 -0.34
N VAL A 84 -2.23 -0.23 -1.46
CA VAL A 84 -2.78 1.12 -1.70
C VAL A 84 -4.26 1.13 -2.08
N ILE A 85 -4.85 0.02 -2.53
CA ILE A 85 -6.27 -0.03 -2.92
C ILE A 85 -7.21 0.27 -1.74
N PRO A 86 -7.11 -0.41 -0.58
CA PRO A 86 -7.91 -0.07 0.58
C PRO A 86 -7.67 1.37 1.07
N LEU A 87 -6.42 1.86 1.01
CA LEU A 87 -6.07 3.24 1.37
C LEU A 87 -6.75 4.26 0.45
N ILE A 88 -6.78 4.02 -0.86
CA ILE A 88 -7.49 4.85 -1.84
C ILE A 88 -8.98 4.87 -1.53
N ILE A 89 -9.60 3.71 -1.29
CA ILE A 89 -11.03 3.62 -0.93
C ILE A 89 -11.31 4.42 0.34
N THR A 90 -10.49 4.27 1.37
CA THR A 90 -10.64 5.00 2.63
C THR A 90 -10.54 6.52 2.43
N MET A 91 -9.61 6.99 1.60
CA MET A 91 -9.48 8.42 1.30
C MET A 91 -10.65 8.96 0.46
N LEU A 92 -11.18 8.18 -0.47
CA LEU A 92 -12.39 8.55 -1.21
C LEU A 92 -13.60 8.66 -0.26
N VAL A 93 -13.77 7.70 0.64
CA VAL A 93 -14.83 7.74 1.67
C VAL A 93 -14.64 8.96 2.58
N ALA A 94 -13.42 9.22 3.05
CA ALA A 94 -13.13 10.37 3.91
C ALA A 94 -13.44 11.70 3.20
N ALA A 95 -12.97 11.88 1.96
CA ALA A 95 -13.15 13.13 1.21
C ALA A 95 -14.60 13.39 0.82
N PHE A 96 -15.32 12.39 0.29
CA PHE A 96 -16.59 12.60 -0.37
C PHE A 96 -17.82 12.17 0.46
N ILE A 97 -17.65 11.26 1.42
CA ILE A 97 -18.76 10.80 2.26
C ILE A 97 -18.69 11.46 3.63
N ILE A 98 -17.55 11.41 4.33
CA ILE A 98 -17.42 11.95 5.69
C ILE A 98 -17.33 13.47 5.65
N HIS A 99 -16.49 14.04 4.80
CA HIS A 99 -16.23 15.48 4.70
C HIS A 99 -16.89 16.13 3.48
N GLY A 100 -17.78 15.41 2.78
CA GLY A 100 -18.39 15.91 1.53
C GLY A 100 -19.22 17.20 1.70
N ALA A 101 -19.79 17.43 2.87
CA ALA A 101 -20.52 18.66 3.21
C ALA A 101 -19.68 19.69 3.97
N ASP A 102 -18.42 19.36 4.31
CA ASP A 102 -17.52 20.25 5.04
C ASP A 102 -16.82 21.25 4.09
N PRO A 103 -16.27 22.36 4.62
CA PRO A 103 -15.39 23.25 3.85
C PRO A 103 -14.20 22.50 3.25
N PHE A 104 -13.75 22.90 2.07
CA PHE A 104 -12.67 22.23 1.31
C PHE A 104 -11.42 21.93 2.14
N GLY A 105 -11.02 22.81 3.07
CA GLY A 105 -9.86 22.60 3.93
C GLY A 105 -9.93 21.34 4.82
N LYS A 106 -11.13 20.76 5.04
CA LYS A 106 -11.27 19.47 5.72
C LYS A 106 -11.19 18.28 4.76
N GLN A 107 -11.54 18.47 3.50
CA GLN A 107 -11.43 17.45 2.45
C GLN A 107 -9.99 17.34 1.92
N GLU A 108 -9.27 18.47 1.87
CA GLU A 108 -7.95 18.62 1.27
C GLU A 108 -6.93 17.58 1.75
N PRO A 109 -6.78 17.27 3.06
CA PRO A 109 -5.83 16.24 3.50
C PRO A 109 -6.11 14.87 2.88
N SER A 110 -7.37 14.46 2.81
CA SER A 110 -7.75 13.17 2.22
C SER A 110 -7.41 13.12 0.71
N LEU A 111 -7.58 14.23 0.00
CA LEU A 111 -7.24 14.34 -1.41
C LEU A 111 -5.72 14.32 -1.65
N GLN A 112 -4.93 14.91 -0.74
CA GLN A 112 -3.46 14.86 -0.80
C GLN A 112 -2.95 13.42 -0.61
N TYR A 113 -3.48 12.67 0.37
CA TYR A 113 -3.20 11.26 0.54
C TYR A 113 -3.59 10.46 -0.70
N LEU A 114 -4.80 10.68 -1.21
CA LEU A 114 -5.33 10.01 -2.40
C LEU A 114 -4.40 10.19 -3.60
N LEU A 115 -3.92 11.40 -3.85
CA LEU A 115 -2.98 11.69 -4.94
C LEU A 115 -1.71 10.85 -4.83
N VAL A 116 -1.09 10.80 -3.64
CA VAL A 116 0.14 10.02 -3.42
C VAL A 116 -0.13 8.52 -3.59
N TYR A 117 -1.25 8.00 -3.11
CA TYR A 117 -1.61 6.59 -3.28
C TYR A 117 -1.84 6.22 -4.74
N ILE A 118 -2.45 7.11 -5.54
CA ILE A 118 -2.60 6.89 -6.99
C ILE A 118 -1.22 6.83 -7.67
N VAL A 119 -0.30 7.73 -7.32
CA VAL A 119 1.08 7.70 -7.85
C VAL A 119 1.75 6.37 -7.49
N LEU A 120 1.63 5.89 -6.25
CA LEU A 120 2.22 4.63 -5.81
C LEU A 120 1.56 3.41 -6.46
N LEU A 121 0.25 3.46 -6.74
CA LEU A 121 -0.46 2.43 -7.49
C LEU A 121 0.12 2.26 -8.90
N LEU A 122 0.37 3.38 -9.57
CA LEU A 122 0.88 3.40 -10.95
C LEU A 122 2.37 3.06 -11.01
N ALA A 123 3.18 3.71 -10.18
CA ALA A 123 4.64 3.55 -10.18
C ALA A 123 5.09 2.22 -9.54
N GLY A 124 4.37 1.74 -8.53
CA GLY A 124 4.76 0.54 -7.76
C GLY A 124 5.74 0.85 -6.63
N SER A 125 6.40 -0.20 -6.15
CA SER A 125 7.22 -0.15 -4.91
C SER A 125 8.63 0.42 -5.09
N GLY A 126 9.21 0.39 -6.31
CA GLY A 126 10.62 0.71 -6.55
C GLY A 126 11.58 -0.40 -6.07
N ARG A 127 12.89 -0.20 -6.28
CA ARG A 127 13.93 -1.20 -5.95
C ARG A 127 14.15 -1.39 -4.44
N PHE A 128 13.93 -0.36 -3.64
CA PHE A 128 14.09 -0.43 -2.18
C PHE A 128 12.81 -0.97 -1.52
N SER A 129 12.43 -2.22 -1.85
CA SER A 129 11.17 -2.82 -1.44
C SER A 129 11.28 -4.34 -1.28
N VAL A 130 10.42 -4.91 -0.44
CA VAL A 130 10.27 -6.36 -0.32
C VAL A 130 9.80 -6.98 -1.64
N ASP A 131 8.93 -6.31 -2.39
CA ASP A 131 8.47 -6.75 -3.72
C ASP A 131 9.64 -6.98 -4.67
N TYR A 132 10.62 -6.06 -4.68
CA TYR A 132 11.81 -6.20 -5.52
C TYR A 132 12.70 -7.36 -5.10
N LEU A 133 12.91 -7.56 -3.80
CA LEU A 133 13.70 -8.67 -3.28
C LEU A 133 13.08 -10.02 -3.65
N LEU A 134 11.75 -10.13 -3.54
CA LEU A 134 11.04 -11.35 -3.92
C LEU A 134 11.11 -11.60 -5.43
N GLN A 135 10.93 -10.56 -6.23
CA GLN A 135 11.02 -10.66 -7.69
C GLN A 135 12.43 -11.10 -8.11
N SER A 136 13.48 -10.48 -7.58
CA SER A 136 14.87 -10.83 -7.87
C SER A 136 15.20 -12.30 -7.56
N LYS A 137 14.72 -12.82 -6.42
CA LYS A 137 14.87 -14.23 -6.05
C LYS A 137 14.15 -15.16 -7.03
N MET A 138 12.91 -14.82 -7.39
CA MET A 138 12.14 -15.62 -8.36
C MET A 138 12.79 -15.67 -9.73
N ASP A 139 13.34 -14.54 -10.20
CA ASP A 139 14.04 -14.47 -11.48
C ASP A 139 15.32 -15.31 -11.48
N THR A 140 16.07 -15.32 -10.37
CA THR A 140 17.27 -16.15 -10.19
C THR A 140 16.92 -17.64 -10.25
N ILE A 141 15.89 -18.07 -9.54
CA ILE A 141 15.43 -19.47 -9.54
C ILE A 141 14.94 -19.88 -10.94
N ALA A 142 14.18 -19.01 -11.61
CA ALA A 142 13.68 -19.28 -12.95
C ALA A 142 14.81 -19.44 -13.97
N HIS A 143 15.88 -18.65 -13.86
CA HIS A 143 17.10 -18.78 -14.69
C HIS A 143 17.80 -20.11 -14.42
N SER A 144 18.04 -20.44 -13.15
CA SER A 144 18.70 -21.69 -12.76
C SER A 144 17.94 -22.94 -13.24
N VAL A 145 16.61 -22.94 -13.18
CA VAL A 145 15.77 -24.03 -13.68
C VAL A 145 15.87 -24.15 -15.21
N LYS A 146 15.88 -23.01 -15.90
CA LYS A 146 15.99 -22.97 -17.36
C LYS A 146 17.34 -23.49 -17.85
N ASP A 147 18.42 -23.09 -17.19
CA ASP A 147 19.79 -23.55 -17.51
C ASP A 147 19.95 -25.06 -17.23
N ALA A 148 19.31 -25.59 -16.18
CA ALA A 148 19.32 -27.04 -15.89
C ALA A 148 18.52 -27.87 -16.90
N GLN A 149 17.59 -27.26 -17.64
CA GLN A 149 16.74 -27.92 -18.63
C GLN A 149 17.31 -27.84 -20.07
N ASP A 150 18.39 -27.05 -20.29
CA ASP A 150 19.01 -26.90 -21.59
C ASP A 150 20.10 -27.97 -21.80
N PRO A 151 19.83 -29.02 -22.61
CA PRO A 151 20.80 -30.11 -22.83
C PRO A 151 22.04 -29.66 -23.62
N THR A 152 22.01 -28.47 -24.22
CA THR A 152 23.17 -28.00 -25.03
C THR A 152 24.32 -27.51 -24.16
N LEU A 153 24.04 -27.06 -22.89
CA LEU A 153 25.08 -26.63 -21.96
C LEU A 153 25.86 -27.79 -21.34
N ALA A 154 25.33 -29.04 -21.39
CA ALA A 154 26.01 -30.23 -20.89
C ALA A 154 27.11 -30.72 -21.81
N ILE A 155 27.24 -30.17 -23.02
CA ILE A 155 28.21 -30.64 -24.05
C ILE A 155 29.56 -29.89 -23.95
N TYR A 156 29.61 -28.80 -23.18
CA TYR A 156 30.81 -27.94 -23.07
C TYR A 156 31.53 -28.03 -21.71
N GLN A 157 31.21 -29.03 -20.88
CA GLN A 157 31.96 -29.42 -19.69
C GLN A 157 32.69 -30.75 -19.91
#